data_c1b86d364d70dbeedf5d921e921a0f1f
#
_entry.id   c1b86d364d70dbeedf5d921e921a0f1f
#
_cell.length_a   1.000
_cell.length_b   1.000
_cell.length_c   1.000
_cell.angle_alpha   90.00
_cell.angle_beta   90.00
_cell.angle_gamma   90.00
#
_symmetry.space_group_name_H-M   'P 1'
#
loop_
_entity.id
_entity.type
_entity.pdbx_description
1 polymer ?
#
loop_
_entity_poly.entity_id
_entity_poly.type
_entity_poly.pdbx_seq_one_letter_code
_entity_poly.pdbx_strand_id
1 'polypeptide(L)'
;MLVANLPRMVRYLKDRGVYVLFNTNGTVLSERNGRALIGAGLDELRVSLDASSRKSFKAIRGRDYFGRIVRNVRAFRELQEREGLLRPQVSVWLTGLRETVAELPAFVKVAAEIGVKEVYLQRLVFFAEKAVGKAKPDQAMFERLTQQDATYLKQAEELARSLGMTFSASGAASEPGLSLKGSGDSSPWSLCRRPWSLMYFTANGRALPCCIAPFSQHGYDNYTLGHAGQQSLRDIWNGPAYRDFRAALLSDQPPKACANCGLRWSL
;
A
#
# COMPACT_ATOMS: atom_id res chain seq x y z
N MET A 1 -13.89 14.89 -2.97
CA MET A 1 -12.54 14.51 -2.53
C MET A 1 -12.06 15.51 -1.49
N LEU A 2 -11.25 15.09 -0.53
CA LEU A 2 -10.70 16.01 0.48
C LEU A 2 -9.74 17.04 -0.13
N VAL A 3 -9.02 16.65 -1.19
CA VAL A 3 -8.17 17.55 -1.97
C VAL A 3 -8.97 18.08 -3.16
N ALA A 4 -9.39 19.35 -3.09
CA ALA A 4 -10.27 19.96 -4.08
C ALA A 4 -9.70 19.95 -5.51
N ASN A 5 -8.39 20.12 -5.66
CA ASN A 5 -7.70 20.20 -6.95
C ASN A 5 -7.10 18.85 -7.43
N LEU A 6 -7.42 17.72 -6.80
CA LEU A 6 -6.82 16.43 -7.15
C LEU A 6 -6.97 16.07 -8.64
N PRO A 7 -8.13 16.20 -9.30
CA PRO A 7 -8.24 15.90 -10.74
C PRO A 7 -7.33 16.79 -11.60
N ARG A 8 -7.17 18.06 -11.21
CA ARG A 8 -6.27 18.99 -11.91
C ARG A 8 -4.79 18.58 -11.74
N MET A 9 -4.41 18.12 -10.55
CA MET A 9 -3.06 17.59 -10.31
C MET A 9 -2.80 16.31 -11.12
N VAL A 10 -3.78 15.41 -11.18
CA VAL A 10 -3.71 14.21 -12.02
C VAL A 10 -3.50 14.59 -13.48
N ARG A 11 -4.34 15.49 -14.02
CA ARG A 11 -4.22 15.97 -15.41
C ARG A 11 -2.85 16.55 -15.69
N TYR A 12 -2.35 17.41 -14.82
CA TYR A 12 -1.03 18.02 -14.96
C TYR A 12 0.10 16.99 -15.11
N LEU A 13 0.04 15.90 -14.35
CA LEU A 13 1.01 14.82 -14.44
C LEU A 13 0.80 13.97 -15.70
N LYS A 14 -0.46 13.70 -16.06
CA LYS A 14 -0.79 12.94 -17.27
C LYS A 14 -0.35 13.64 -18.55
N ASP A 15 -0.50 14.96 -18.64
CA ASP A 15 -0.03 15.77 -19.77
C ASP A 15 1.50 15.73 -19.94
N ARG A 16 2.22 15.20 -18.92
CA ARG A 16 3.68 14.98 -18.93
C ARG A 16 4.09 13.51 -19.06
N GLY A 17 3.16 12.65 -19.43
CA GLY A 17 3.41 11.21 -19.61
C GLY A 17 3.62 10.43 -18.31
N VAL A 18 3.32 11.01 -17.15
CA VAL A 18 3.50 10.33 -15.86
C VAL A 18 2.38 9.33 -15.62
N TYR A 19 2.72 8.10 -15.20
CA TYR A 19 1.74 7.15 -14.69
C TYR A 19 1.28 7.58 -13.30
N VAL A 20 -0.03 7.79 -13.13
CA VAL A 20 -0.60 8.31 -11.89
C VAL A 20 -1.49 7.28 -11.23
N LEU A 21 -1.14 6.95 -10.00
CA LEU A 21 -1.96 6.09 -9.15
C LEU A 21 -2.08 6.68 -7.74
N PHE A 22 -3.12 6.33 -7.01
CA PHE A 22 -3.20 6.63 -5.58
C PHE A 22 -4.09 5.64 -4.83
N ASN A 23 -3.83 5.54 -3.53
CA ASN A 23 -4.65 4.78 -2.60
C ASN A 23 -5.79 5.67 -2.05
N THR A 24 -6.95 5.08 -1.87
CA THR A 24 -8.12 5.76 -1.28
C THR A 24 -8.82 4.85 -0.28
N ASN A 25 -9.48 5.44 0.69
CA ASN A 25 -10.41 4.71 1.55
C ASN A 25 -11.81 4.53 0.90
N GLY A 26 -12.04 5.04 -0.31
CA GLY A 26 -13.27 4.87 -1.07
C GLY A 26 -14.51 5.59 -0.53
N THR A 27 -14.44 6.20 0.67
CA THR A 27 -15.63 6.78 1.34
C THR A 27 -16.25 7.97 0.61
N VAL A 28 -15.47 8.69 -0.16
CA VAL A 28 -15.89 9.87 -0.94
C VAL A 28 -15.79 9.67 -2.46
N LEU A 29 -15.72 8.43 -2.91
CA LEU A 29 -15.74 8.06 -4.32
C LEU A 29 -17.20 8.11 -4.85
N SER A 30 -17.75 9.33 -4.94
CA SER A 30 -19.04 9.58 -5.57
C SER A 30 -18.92 9.51 -7.11
N GLU A 31 -20.05 9.38 -7.82
CA GLU A 31 -20.05 9.41 -9.28
C GLU A 31 -19.37 10.68 -9.83
N ARG A 32 -19.68 11.84 -9.26
CA ARG A 32 -19.03 13.12 -9.64
C ARG A 32 -17.51 13.04 -9.50
N ASN A 33 -17.02 12.52 -8.37
CA ASN A 33 -15.59 12.42 -8.12
C ASN A 33 -14.94 11.35 -9.02
N GLY A 34 -15.63 10.26 -9.27
CA GLY A 34 -15.20 9.20 -10.20
C GLY A 34 -15.05 9.72 -11.62
N ARG A 35 -16.07 10.42 -12.14
CA ARG A 35 -16.01 11.06 -13.47
C ARG A 35 -14.86 12.06 -13.59
N ALA A 36 -14.64 12.85 -12.56
CA ALA A 36 -13.54 13.81 -12.55
C ALA A 36 -12.15 13.14 -12.61
N LEU A 37 -11.98 11.99 -11.95
CA LEU A 37 -10.74 11.21 -11.99
C LEU A 37 -10.53 10.51 -13.34
N ILE A 38 -11.59 9.91 -13.89
CA ILE A 38 -11.58 9.32 -15.24
C ILE A 38 -11.22 10.40 -16.26
N GLY A 39 -11.95 11.52 -16.25
CA GLY A 39 -11.69 12.64 -17.14
C GLY A 39 -10.29 13.25 -16.99
N ALA A 40 -9.67 13.16 -15.82
CA ALA A 40 -8.30 13.58 -15.60
C ALA A 40 -7.25 12.59 -16.14
N GLY A 41 -7.66 11.37 -16.51
CA GLY A 41 -6.77 10.34 -17.06
C GLY A 41 -6.04 9.52 -16.00
N LEU A 42 -6.62 9.37 -14.80
CA LEU A 42 -6.04 8.52 -13.75
C LEU A 42 -5.78 7.11 -14.29
N ASP A 43 -4.61 6.52 -14.01
CA ASP A 43 -4.25 5.19 -14.47
C ASP A 43 -4.72 4.08 -13.54
N GLU A 44 -4.59 4.29 -12.21
CA GLU A 44 -4.91 3.25 -11.23
C GLU A 44 -5.49 3.84 -9.94
N LEU A 45 -6.50 3.15 -9.39
CA LEU A 45 -7.15 3.48 -8.13
C LEU A 45 -7.13 2.26 -7.21
N ARG A 46 -6.41 2.35 -6.10
CA ARG A 46 -6.30 1.32 -5.09
C ARG A 46 -7.21 1.64 -3.91
N VAL A 47 -8.17 0.77 -3.64
CA VAL A 47 -9.15 0.98 -2.57
C VAL A 47 -8.80 0.15 -1.36
N SER A 48 -8.51 0.80 -0.21
CA SER A 48 -8.28 0.11 1.05
C SER A 48 -9.61 -0.33 1.64
N LEU A 49 -9.90 -1.64 1.60
CA LEU A 49 -11.15 -2.20 2.11
C LEU A 49 -10.95 -3.00 3.41
N ASP A 50 -9.81 -3.68 3.58
CA ASP A 50 -9.29 -4.37 4.79
C ASP A 50 -10.18 -5.39 5.49
N ALA A 51 -11.38 -5.68 4.99
CA ALA A 51 -12.27 -6.67 5.60
C ALA A 51 -13.33 -7.16 4.61
N SER A 52 -13.91 -8.33 4.89
CA SER A 52 -15.00 -8.93 4.09
C SER A 52 -16.39 -8.59 4.62
N SER A 53 -16.50 -7.98 5.80
CA SER A 53 -17.77 -7.68 6.46
C SER A 53 -17.75 -6.36 7.23
N ARG A 54 -18.95 -5.83 7.54
CA ARG A 54 -19.09 -4.63 8.41
C ARG A 54 -18.50 -4.85 9.78
N LYS A 55 -18.66 -6.05 10.35
CA LYS A 55 -18.21 -6.40 11.69
C LYS A 55 -16.68 -6.33 11.75
N SER A 56 -15.99 -7.03 10.88
CA SER A 56 -14.53 -7.06 10.82
C SER A 56 -13.97 -5.70 10.40
N PHE A 57 -14.58 -5.00 9.44
CA PHE A 57 -14.17 -3.66 9.06
C PHE A 57 -14.22 -2.67 10.23
N LYS A 58 -15.31 -2.69 11.02
CA LYS A 58 -15.44 -1.84 12.21
C LYS A 58 -14.40 -2.18 13.28
N ALA A 59 -14.11 -3.45 13.47
CA ALA A 59 -13.08 -3.91 14.42
C ALA A 59 -11.68 -3.37 14.04
N ILE A 60 -11.31 -3.42 12.75
CA ILE A 60 -10.01 -2.98 12.25
C ILE A 60 -9.92 -1.45 12.17
N ARG A 61 -10.94 -0.81 11.58
CA ARG A 61 -10.92 0.62 11.24
C ARG A 61 -11.58 1.54 12.26
N GLY A 62 -12.22 0.98 13.30
CA GLY A 62 -12.89 1.71 14.38
C GLY A 62 -14.23 2.35 14.00
N ARG A 63 -14.61 2.35 12.71
CA ARG A 63 -15.87 2.92 12.19
C ARG A 63 -16.44 2.05 11.09
N ASP A 64 -17.77 1.99 10.98
CA ASP A 64 -18.46 1.23 9.93
C ASP A 64 -18.67 2.08 8.67
N TYR A 65 -17.69 2.04 7.78
CA TYR A 65 -17.82 2.59 6.42
C TYR A 65 -17.88 1.51 5.33
N PHE A 66 -17.86 0.23 5.70
CA PHE A 66 -17.82 -0.89 4.77
C PHE A 66 -18.89 -0.79 3.68
N GLY A 67 -20.16 -0.70 4.08
CA GLY A 67 -21.26 -0.63 3.12
C GLY A 67 -21.23 0.62 2.21
N ARG A 68 -20.68 1.74 2.70
CA ARG A 68 -20.49 2.94 1.88
C ARG A 68 -19.41 2.72 0.83
N ILE A 69 -18.28 2.14 1.23
CA ILE A 69 -17.15 1.87 0.30
C ILE A 69 -17.58 0.89 -0.78
N VAL A 70 -18.21 -0.22 -0.39
CA VAL A 70 -18.74 -1.24 -1.31
C VAL A 70 -19.68 -0.61 -2.34
N ARG A 71 -20.66 0.19 -1.91
CA ARG A 71 -21.57 0.89 -2.85
C ARG A 71 -20.84 1.85 -3.78
N ASN A 72 -19.93 2.65 -3.25
CA ASN A 72 -19.19 3.63 -4.04
C ASN A 72 -18.31 2.97 -5.09
N VAL A 73 -17.60 1.89 -4.74
CA VAL A 73 -16.73 1.15 -5.67
C VAL A 73 -17.58 0.45 -6.74
N ARG A 74 -18.67 -0.20 -6.35
CA ARG A 74 -19.61 -0.82 -7.29
C ARG A 74 -20.13 0.21 -8.29
N ALA A 75 -20.67 1.33 -7.83
CA ALA A 75 -21.18 2.38 -8.71
C ALA A 75 -20.09 2.95 -9.64
N PHE A 76 -18.86 3.03 -9.17
CA PHE A 76 -17.73 3.46 -10.00
C PHE A 76 -17.40 2.42 -11.09
N ARG A 77 -17.44 1.12 -10.78
CA ARG A 77 -17.22 0.04 -11.74
C ARG A 77 -18.35 -0.02 -12.78
N GLU A 78 -19.60 0.08 -12.33
CA GLU A 78 -20.78 0.16 -13.21
C GLU A 78 -20.71 1.37 -14.17
N LEU A 79 -20.22 2.52 -13.68
CA LEU A 79 -19.96 3.69 -14.51
C LEU A 79 -18.93 3.37 -15.61
N GLN A 80 -17.81 2.75 -15.25
CA GLN A 80 -16.78 2.37 -16.22
C GLN A 80 -17.30 1.40 -17.27
N GLU A 81 -18.04 0.39 -16.86
CA GLU A 81 -18.63 -0.62 -17.77
C GLU A 81 -19.63 0.01 -18.72
N ARG A 82 -20.54 0.84 -18.21
CA ARG A 82 -21.55 1.53 -19.01
C ARG A 82 -20.93 2.45 -20.07
N GLU A 83 -19.79 3.04 -19.77
CA GLU A 83 -19.09 3.96 -20.67
C GLU A 83 -17.94 3.29 -21.46
N GLY A 84 -17.74 1.98 -21.33
CA GLY A 84 -16.68 1.25 -22.01
C GLY A 84 -15.26 1.65 -21.60
N LEU A 85 -15.08 2.12 -20.37
CA LEU A 85 -13.82 2.68 -19.88
C LEU A 85 -12.95 1.64 -19.16
N LEU A 86 -11.74 1.44 -19.64
CA LEU A 86 -10.78 0.50 -19.06
C LEU A 86 -9.93 1.14 -17.95
N ARG A 87 -9.89 2.46 -17.89
CA ARG A 87 -9.07 3.20 -16.90
C ARG A 87 -9.95 4.11 -16.03
N PRO A 88 -9.54 4.36 -14.78
CA PRO A 88 -8.39 3.75 -14.09
C PRO A 88 -8.59 2.25 -13.81
N GLN A 89 -7.51 1.48 -13.74
CA GLN A 89 -7.57 0.14 -13.16
C GLN A 89 -7.98 0.26 -11.70
N VAL A 90 -8.88 -0.62 -11.25
CA VAL A 90 -9.37 -0.59 -9.86
C VAL A 90 -9.00 -1.89 -9.17
N SER A 91 -8.31 -1.77 -8.04
CA SER A 91 -7.99 -2.89 -7.17
C SER A 91 -8.48 -2.65 -5.75
N VAL A 92 -8.80 -3.71 -5.02
CA VAL A 92 -9.08 -3.67 -3.58
C VAL A 92 -7.92 -4.24 -2.81
N TRP A 93 -7.53 -3.51 -1.76
CA TRP A 93 -6.36 -3.80 -0.95
C TRP A 93 -6.77 -4.15 0.47
N LEU A 94 -6.21 -5.25 0.95
CA LEU A 94 -6.39 -5.77 2.30
C LEU A 94 -5.03 -5.80 3.00
N THR A 95 -4.95 -5.24 4.20
CA THR A 95 -3.80 -5.45 5.07
C THR A 95 -3.92 -6.84 5.72
N GLY A 96 -2.94 -7.70 5.48
CA GLY A 96 -2.90 -9.05 6.03
C GLY A 96 -2.64 -9.04 7.53
N LEU A 97 -3.67 -9.37 8.28
CA LEU A 97 -3.63 -9.52 9.73
C LEU A 97 -3.99 -10.97 10.09
N ARG A 98 -3.39 -11.49 11.15
CA ARG A 98 -3.72 -12.83 11.66
C ARG A 98 -5.22 -12.98 11.97
N GLU A 99 -5.84 -11.93 12.47
CA GLU A 99 -7.25 -11.93 12.82
C GLU A 99 -8.18 -12.02 11.58
N THR A 100 -7.67 -11.68 10.40
CA THR A 100 -8.50 -11.58 9.18
C THR A 100 -8.09 -12.53 8.05
N VAL A 101 -7.03 -13.30 8.22
CA VAL A 101 -6.58 -14.23 7.16
C VAL A 101 -7.67 -15.22 6.75
N ALA A 102 -8.47 -15.70 7.70
CA ALA A 102 -9.61 -16.60 7.44
C ALA A 102 -10.71 -15.94 6.58
N GLU A 103 -10.76 -14.61 6.52
CA GLU A 103 -11.75 -13.88 5.71
C GLU A 103 -11.33 -13.72 4.23
N LEU A 104 -10.12 -14.10 3.85
CA LEU A 104 -9.61 -13.89 2.48
C LEU A 104 -10.51 -14.43 1.37
N PRO A 105 -11.05 -15.67 1.45
CA PRO A 105 -11.97 -16.15 0.42
C PRO A 105 -13.26 -15.32 0.34
N ALA A 106 -13.80 -14.89 1.48
CA ALA A 106 -14.97 -14.01 1.52
C ALA A 106 -14.65 -12.61 0.97
N PHE A 107 -13.44 -12.09 1.22
CA PHE A 107 -12.98 -10.82 0.66
C PHE A 107 -12.89 -10.86 -0.87
N VAL A 108 -12.40 -11.95 -1.45
CA VAL A 108 -12.39 -12.17 -2.91
C VAL A 108 -13.81 -12.16 -3.47
N LYS A 109 -14.79 -12.80 -2.79
CA LYS A 109 -16.21 -12.76 -3.21
C LYS A 109 -16.75 -11.32 -3.21
N VAL A 110 -16.49 -10.56 -2.15
CA VAL A 110 -16.91 -9.14 -2.09
C VAL A 110 -16.29 -8.34 -3.24
N ALA A 111 -15.00 -8.55 -3.56
CA ALA A 111 -14.35 -7.90 -4.68
C ALA A 111 -15.02 -8.23 -6.03
N ALA A 112 -15.33 -9.50 -6.26
CA ALA A 112 -16.04 -9.96 -7.44
C ALA A 112 -17.45 -9.32 -7.56
N GLU A 113 -18.21 -9.31 -6.46
CA GLU A 113 -19.56 -8.75 -6.41
C GLU A 113 -19.62 -7.24 -6.72
N ILE A 114 -18.54 -6.50 -6.45
CA ILE A 114 -18.46 -5.08 -6.76
C ILE A 114 -17.76 -4.79 -8.10
N GLY A 115 -17.54 -5.83 -8.93
CA GLY A 115 -16.96 -5.70 -10.27
C GLY A 115 -15.46 -5.40 -10.29
N VAL A 116 -14.73 -5.61 -9.18
CA VAL A 116 -13.27 -5.44 -9.12
C VAL A 116 -12.58 -6.75 -9.45
N LYS A 117 -11.61 -6.70 -10.36
CA LYS A 117 -10.91 -7.90 -10.86
C LYS A 117 -9.53 -8.11 -10.23
N GLU A 118 -9.10 -7.25 -9.33
CA GLU A 118 -7.79 -7.37 -8.69
C GLU A 118 -7.90 -7.19 -7.18
N VAL A 119 -7.39 -8.18 -6.47
CA VAL A 119 -7.25 -8.19 -5.01
C VAL A 119 -5.78 -8.20 -4.65
N TYR A 120 -5.38 -7.31 -3.76
CA TYR A 120 -4.00 -7.25 -3.27
C TYR A 120 -3.95 -7.43 -1.75
N LEU A 121 -3.22 -8.45 -1.31
CA LEU A 121 -2.92 -8.70 0.09
C LEU A 121 -1.59 -8.02 0.47
N GLN A 122 -1.69 -6.92 1.19
CA GLN A 122 -0.53 -6.18 1.66
C GLN A 122 -0.08 -6.71 3.02
N ARG A 123 1.21 -7.02 3.16
CA ARG A 123 1.77 -7.36 4.47
C ARG A 123 1.72 -6.16 5.42
N LEU A 124 1.43 -6.44 6.69
CA LEU A 124 1.53 -5.45 7.75
C LEU A 124 2.99 -5.05 7.93
N VAL A 125 3.27 -3.75 7.84
CA VAL A 125 4.56 -3.17 8.21
C VAL A 125 4.46 -2.59 9.61
N PHE A 126 5.35 -2.99 10.48
CA PHE A 126 5.41 -2.55 11.87
C PHE A 126 6.87 -2.32 12.31
N PHE A 127 7.04 -1.66 13.43
CA PHE A 127 8.32 -1.51 14.11
C PHE A 127 8.25 -2.15 15.49
N ALA A 128 9.30 -2.88 15.88
CA ALA A 128 9.30 -3.70 17.09
C ALA A 128 9.25 -2.89 18.39
N GLU A 129 9.82 -1.69 18.41
CA GLU A 129 9.95 -0.87 19.62
C GLU A 129 9.46 0.57 19.40
N LYS A 130 8.72 1.11 20.37
CA LYS A 130 8.28 2.52 20.46
C LYS A 130 7.72 3.11 19.17
N ALA A 131 7.10 2.28 18.35
CA ALA A 131 6.59 2.65 17.04
C ALA A 131 5.47 3.68 17.12
N VAL A 132 5.48 4.57 16.17
CA VAL A 132 4.34 5.47 15.91
C VAL A 132 3.30 4.68 15.13
N GLY A 133 2.18 4.40 15.74
CA GLY A 133 1.09 3.68 15.07
C GLY A 133 0.40 2.63 15.95
N LYS A 134 -0.65 2.03 15.39
CA LYS A 134 -1.47 1.02 16.08
C LYS A 134 -1.11 -0.42 15.70
N ALA A 135 -0.29 -0.60 14.68
CA ALA A 135 0.12 -1.92 14.22
C ALA A 135 1.05 -2.57 15.25
N LYS A 136 0.73 -3.81 15.61
CA LYS A 136 1.52 -4.60 16.57
C LYS A 136 2.20 -5.77 15.86
N PRO A 137 3.40 -6.17 16.31
CA PRO A 137 4.11 -7.31 15.74
C PRO A 137 3.30 -8.62 15.76
N ASP A 138 2.49 -8.85 16.80
CA ASP A 138 1.66 -10.03 16.96
C ASP A 138 0.49 -10.13 15.97
N GLN A 139 0.12 -9.03 15.34
CA GLN A 139 -0.88 -8.98 14.27
C GLN A 139 -0.33 -9.40 12.90
N ALA A 140 0.99 -9.40 12.73
CA ALA A 140 1.62 -9.75 11.45
C ALA A 140 1.47 -11.24 11.14
N MET A 141 1.22 -11.54 9.86
CA MET A 141 1.13 -12.92 9.36
C MET A 141 2.50 -13.57 9.20
N PHE A 142 3.54 -12.77 8.96
CA PHE A 142 4.88 -13.28 8.64
C PHE A 142 5.46 -14.15 9.78
N GLU A 143 6.07 -15.29 9.42
CA GLU A 143 6.61 -16.32 10.34
C GLU A 143 5.60 -16.88 11.35
N ARG A 144 4.32 -16.54 11.22
CA ARG A 144 3.26 -16.94 12.15
C ARG A 144 2.07 -17.59 11.46
N LEU A 145 2.21 -17.85 10.16
CA LEU A 145 1.19 -18.59 9.41
C LEU A 145 1.13 -20.02 9.88
N THR A 146 -0.06 -20.43 10.25
CA THR A 146 -0.38 -21.84 10.52
C THR A 146 -0.68 -22.58 9.22
N GLN A 147 -0.73 -23.89 9.26
CA GLN A 147 -1.20 -24.71 8.12
C GLN A 147 -2.62 -24.31 7.68
N GLN A 148 -3.47 -23.93 8.63
CA GLN A 148 -4.82 -23.46 8.34
C GLN A 148 -4.81 -22.11 7.63
N ASP A 149 -3.94 -21.19 8.01
CA ASP A 149 -3.80 -19.88 7.34
C ASP A 149 -3.33 -20.06 5.89
N ALA A 150 -2.38 -20.98 5.66
CA ALA A 150 -1.95 -21.32 4.30
C ALA A 150 -3.10 -21.88 3.45
N THR A 151 -4.01 -22.64 4.06
CA THR A 151 -5.21 -23.15 3.40
C THR A 151 -6.14 -21.99 2.97
N TYR A 152 -6.37 -20.99 3.82
CA TYR A 152 -7.20 -19.83 3.46
C TYR A 152 -6.58 -19.00 2.33
N LEU A 153 -5.25 -18.83 2.32
CA LEU A 153 -4.53 -18.17 1.23
C LEU A 153 -4.75 -18.90 -0.09
N LYS A 154 -4.55 -20.24 -0.08
CA LYS A 154 -4.75 -21.07 -1.27
C LYS A 154 -6.20 -21.02 -1.77
N GLN A 155 -7.17 -21.14 -0.87
CA GLN A 155 -8.60 -21.02 -1.22
C GLN A 155 -8.93 -19.67 -1.85
N ALA A 156 -8.38 -18.57 -1.33
CA ALA A 156 -8.58 -17.25 -1.88
C ALA A 156 -7.98 -17.11 -3.29
N GLU A 157 -6.79 -17.67 -3.51
CA GLU A 157 -6.13 -17.66 -4.81
C GLU A 157 -6.89 -18.51 -5.84
N GLU A 158 -7.29 -19.73 -5.48
CA GLU A 158 -8.08 -20.62 -6.35
C GLU A 158 -9.43 -20.00 -6.70
N LEU A 159 -10.10 -19.40 -5.72
CA LEU A 159 -11.37 -18.71 -5.93
C LEU A 159 -11.21 -17.51 -6.88
N ALA A 160 -10.20 -16.67 -6.65
CA ALA A 160 -9.91 -15.53 -7.53
C ALA A 160 -9.70 -16.01 -8.98
N ARG A 161 -8.89 -17.04 -9.17
CA ARG A 161 -8.64 -17.65 -10.48
C ARG A 161 -9.93 -18.16 -11.13
N SER A 162 -10.79 -18.84 -10.39
CA SER A 162 -12.08 -19.36 -10.91
C SER A 162 -13.04 -18.24 -11.31
N LEU A 163 -12.93 -17.07 -10.71
CA LEU A 163 -13.71 -15.87 -11.03
C LEU A 163 -13.06 -14.96 -12.09
N GLY A 164 -11.94 -15.39 -12.69
CA GLY A 164 -11.19 -14.59 -13.66
C GLY A 164 -10.57 -13.33 -13.07
N MET A 165 -10.19 -13.39 -11.78
CA MET A 165 -9.60 -12.30 -11.02
C MET A 165 -8.12 -12.56 -10.78
N THR A 166 -7.37 -11.48 -10.57
CA THR A 166 -5.98 -11.53 -10.10
C THR A 166 -5.94 -11.41 -8.56
N PHE A 167 -5.27 -12.36 -7.91
CA PHE A 167 -4.91 -12.28 -6.50
C PHE A 167 -3.39 -12.14 -6.39
N SER A 168 -2.94 -11.05 -5.79
CA SER A 168 -1.52 -10.76 -5.58
C SER A 168 -1.23 -10.46 -4.11
N ALA A 169 -0.01 -10.73 -3.66
CA ALA A 169 0.38 -10.41 -2.29
C ALA A 169 1.79 -9.82 -2.24
N SER A 170 2.03 -8.88 -1.33
CA SER A 170 3.37 -8.35 -1.09
C SER A 170 4.26 -9.44 -0.48
N GLY A 171 5.48 -9.60 -1.01
CA GLY A 171 6.45 -10.60 -0.56
C GLY A 171 5.97 -12.04 -0.74
N ALA A 172 4.94 -12.28 -1.54
CA ALA A 172 4.63 -13.59 -2.04
C ALA A 172 5.59 -13.88 -3.19
N ALA A 173 6.69 -14.52 -2.88
CA ALA A 173 7.28 -15.37 -3.89
C ALA A 173 6.28 -16.49 -4.15
N SER A 174 6.08 -16.81 -5.42
CA SER A 174 5.27 -17.90 -5.89
C SER A 174 5.73 -19.27 -5.37
N GLU A 175 6.78 -19.30 -4.56
CA GLU A 175 7.31 -20.49 -3.89
C GLU A 175 7.39 -20.30 -2.37
N PRO A 176 6.83 -21.23 -1.57
CA PRO A 176 6.92 -21.22 -0.11
C PRO A 176 8.36 -21.24 0.44
N GLY A 177 9.36 -21.44 -0.42
CA GLY A 177 10.77 -21.54 -0.03
C GLY A 177 11.56 -20.23 -0.17
N LEU A 178 10.99 -19.23 -0.85
CA LEU A 178 11.56 -17.86 -0.94
C LEU A 178 10.98 -16.89 0.12
N SER A 179 10.20 -17.38 1.06
CA SER A 179 10.19 -16.76 2.37
C SER A 179 11.66 -16.55 2.71
N LEU A 180 12.08 -15.35 2.91
CA LEU A 180 13.37 -15.02 3.52
C LEU A 180 13.39 -15.76 4.86
N LYS A 181 13.64 -17.08 4.81
CA LYS A 181 14.17 -17.81 5.95
C LYS A 181 15.36 -16.97 6.32
N GLY A 182 15.31 -16.40 7.51
CA GLY A 182 16.35 -15.57 7.97
C GLY A 182 17.67 -16.12 7.47
N SER A 183 18.15 -15.55 6.38
CA SER A 183 19.57 -15.57 6.18
C SER A 183 20.03 -15.05 7.51
N GLY A 184 20.91 -15.74 8.17
CA GLY A 184 21.54 -15.24 9.38
C GLY A 184 22.29 -13.93 9.11
N ASP A 185 21.78 -13.16 8.16
CA ASP A 185 22.27 -11.89 7.69
C ASP A 185 21.92 -10.87 8.76
N SER A 186 22.97 -10.46 9.45
CA SER A 186 22.96 -9.42 10.47
C SER A 186 22.47 -8.07 9.92
N SER A 187 22.28 -7.94 8.60
CA SER A 187 22.03 -6.67 7.90
C SER A 187 20.78 -6.70 7.01
N PRO A 188 19.56 -6.96 7.54
CA PRO A 188 18.34 -7.11 6.74
C PRO A 188 17.96 -5.85 5.93
N TRP A 189 18.44 -4.67 6.32
CA TRP A 189 18.25 -3.41 5.58
C TRP A 189 19.01 -3.37 4.26
N SER A 190 20.07 -4.17 4.08
CA SER A 190 20.91 -4.19 2.88
C SER A 190 20.12 -4.56 1.61
N LEU A 191 19.01 -5.29 1.75
CA LEU A 191 18.10 -5.66 0.67
C LEU A 191 17.20 -4.52 0.21
N CYS A 192 17.08 -3.44 1.00
CA CYS A 192 16.19 -2.34 0.67
C CYS A 192 16.73 -1.49 -0.49
N ARG A 193 15.97 -1.39 -1.58
CA ARG A 193 16.30 -0.56 -2.75
C ARG A 193 15.51 0.76 -2.82
N ARG A 194 14.65 1.04 -1.85
CA ARG A 194 13.78 2.22 -1.87
C ARG A 194 14.52 3.54 -2.03
N PRO A 195 15.63 3.83 -1.33
CA PRO A 195 16.34 5.09 -1.51
C PRO A 195 16.96 5.31 -2.89
N TRP A 196 17.01 4.26 -3.73
CA TRP A 196 17.51 4.32 -5.11
C TRP A 196 16.40 4.24 -6.16
N SER A 197 15.17 3.92 -5.77
CA SER A 197 14.06 3.69 -6.70
C SER A 197 12.89 4.65 -6.50
N LEU A 198 12.79 5.34 -5.36
CA LEU A 198 11.68 6.25 -5.08
C LEU A 198 12.10 7.45 -4.23
N MET A 199 11.37 8.54 -4.37
CA MET A 199 11.32 9.66 -3.43
C MET A 199 9.95 9.69 -2.77
N TYR A 200 9.93 9.90 -1.47
CA TYR A 200 8.68 10.08 -0.74
C TYR A 200 8.59 11.52 -0.22
N PHE A 201 7.45 12.15 -0.43
CA PHE A 201 7.17 13.48 0.09
C PHE A 201 6.00 13.45 1.05
N THR A 202 6.16 14.14 2.16
CA THR A 202 5.05 14.43 3.06
C THR A 202 4.16 15.53 2.47
N ALA A 203 2.94 15.68 2.99
CA ALA A 203 2.01 16.71 2.50
C ALA A 203 2.54 18.15 2.66
N ASN A 204 3.50 18.37 3.56
CA ASN A 204 4.17 19.66 3.75
C ASN A 204 5.50 19.79 2.98
N GLY A 205 5.76 18.91 2.01
CA GLY A 205 6.87 19.01 1.06
C GLY A 205 8.21 18.48 1.54
N ARG A 206 8.30 17.81 2.69
CA ARG A 206 9.54 17.21 3.16
C ARG A 206 9.84 15.92 2.39
N ALA A 207 11.05 15.80 1.84
CA ALA A 207 11.54 14.58 1.23
C ALA A 207 12.06 13.62 2.31
N LEU A 208 11.58 12.39 2.28
CA LEU A 208 11.99 11.31 3.19
C LEU A 208 12.52 10.12 2.39
N PRO A 209 13.34 9.25 2.97
CA PRO A 209 13.94 8.11 2.27
C PRO A 209 12.91 7.08 1.81
N CYS A 210 11.77 6.99 2.48
CA CYS A 210 10.64 6.12 2.09
C CYS A 210 9.36 6.48 2.85
N CYS A 211 8.22 5.90 2.42
CA CYS A 211 6.92 6.11 3.06
C CYS A 211 6.77 5.47 4.46
N ILE A 212 7.73 4.64 4.87
CA ILE A 212 7.69 3.93 6.17
C ILE A 212 8.48 4.68 7.25
N ALA A 213 9.49 5.45 6.86
CA ALA A 213 10.31 6.23 7.78
C ALA A 213 9.50 7.07 8.80
N PRO A 214 8.36 7.71 8.44
CA PRO A 214 7.55 8.45 9.39
C PRO A 214 7.00 7.64 10.56
N PHE A 215 6.91 6.32 10.41
CA PHE A 215 6.35 5.43 11.43
C PHE A 215 7.42 4.74 12.29
N SER A 216 8.70 4.94 11.98
CA SER A 216 9.80 4.28 12.69
C SER A 216 9.99 4.80 14.11
N GLN A 217 9.75 6.09 14.33
CA GLN A 217 9.84 6.75 15.63
C GLN A 217 9.16 8.12 15.60
N HIS A 218 8.90 8.67 16.79
CA HIS A 218 8.54 10.08 16.92
C HIS A 218 9.69 10.97 16.47
N GLY A 219 9.37 12.10 15.82
CA GLY A 219 10.40 13.03 15.32
C GLY A 219 11.05 12.56 14.02
N TYR A 220 10.30 12.00 13.11
CA TYR A 220 10.76 11.61 11.76
C TYR A 220 11.39 12.76 10.97
N ASP A 221 11.25 13.98 11.44
CA ASP A 221 11.90 15.18 10.89
C ASP A 221 13.42 15.01 10.73
N ASN A 222 14.04 14.21 11.60
CA ASN A 222 15.45 13.87 11.54
C ASN A 222 15.84 13.05 10.29
N TYR A 223 14.84 12.53 9.55
CA TYR A 223 15.05 11.82 8.28
C TYR A 223 14.70 12.68 7.06
N THR A 224 14.52 13.98 7.24
CA THR A 224 14.29 14.91 6.14
C THR A 224 15.55 15.06 5.31
N LEU A 225 15.47 14.67 4.03
CA LEU A 225 16.57 14.69 3.06
C LEU A 225 16.53 15.90 2.13
N GLY A 226 15.50 16.73 2.25
CA GLY A 226 15.29 17.95 1.49
C GLY A 226 13.85 18.43 1.55
N HIS A 227 13.54 19.53 0.86
CA HIS A 227 12.22 20.14 0.85
C HIS A 227 11.82 20.60 -0.56
N ALA A 228 10.74 20.05 -1.11
CA ALA A 228 10.28 20.31 -2.48
C ALA A 228 9.90 21.76 -2.78
N GLY A 229 9.57 22.57 -1.75
CA GLY A 229 9.30 24.01 -1.90
C GLY A 229 10.56 24.87 -1.92
N GLN A 230 11.75 24.31 -1.69
CA GLN A 230 13.00 25.05 -1.58
C GLN A 230 14.09 24.57 -2.55
N GLN A 231 13.96 23.32 -3.04
CA GLN A 231 14.96 22.67 -3.87
C GLN A 231 14.29 21.95 -5.03
N SER A 232 15.00 21.79 -6.15
CA SER A 232 14.53 20.91 -7.23
C SER A 232 14.57 19.44 -6.80
N LEU A 233 13.71 18.61 -7.39
CA LEU A 233 13.72 17.16 -7.12
C LEU A 233 15.08 16.53 -7.43
N ARG A 234 15.75 17.03 -8.47
CA ARG A 234 17.08 16.58 -8.90
C ARG A 234 18.14 16.91 -7.84
N ASP A 235 18.09 18.11 -7.27
CA ASP A 235 19.04 18.55 -6.25
C ASP A 235 18.84 17.78 -4.94
N ILE A 236 17.58 17.53 -4.55
CA ILE A 236 17.26 16.67 -3.40
C ILE A 236 17.82 15.26 -3.63
N TRP A 237 17.52 14.64 -4.77
CA TRP A 237 17.90 13.26 -5.08
C TRP A 237 19.40 13.03 -5.11
N ASN A 238 20.15 13.99 -5.66
CA ASN A 238 21.60 13.92 -5.81
C ASN A 238 22.35 14.69 -4.71
N GLY A 239 21.61 15.32 -3.80
CA GLY A 239 22.16 16.10 -2.71
C GLY A 239 22.90 15.28 -1.65
N PRO A 240 23.70 15.96 -0.81
CA PRO A 240 24.51 15.28 0.20
C PRO A 240 23.65 14.45 1.15
N ALA A 241 22.52 14.97 1.64
CA ALA A 241 21.67 14.25 2.58
C ALA A 241 21.16 12.88 2.05
N TYR A 242 20.78 12.82 0.75
CA TYR A 242 20.40 11.55 0.13
C TYR A 242 21.59 10.61 -0.10
N ARG A 243 22.74 11.15 -0.49
CA ARG A 243 23.98 10.36 -0.67
C ARG A 243 24.45 9.77 0.64
N ASP A 244 24.50 10.58 1.70
CA ASP A 244 24.92 10.15 3.03
C ASP A 244 23.97 9.09 3.61
N PHE A 245 22.65 9.28 3.40
CA PHE A 245 21.66 8.28 3.79
C PHE A 245 21.86 6.94 3.06
N ARG A 246 22.12 6.98 1.75
CA ARG A 246 22.41 5.77 0.95
C ARG A 246 23.69 5.10 1.40
N ALA A 247 24.74 5.86 1.65
CA ALA A 247 26.02 5.35 2.14
C ALA A 247 25.86 4.67 3.51
N ALA A 248 25.16 5.31 4.43
CA ALA A 248 24.87 4.74 5.74
C ALA A 248 24.02 3.45 5.64
N LEU A 249 23.08 3.37 4.69
CA LEU A 249 22.28 2.16 4.48
C LEU A 249 23.11 0.98 3.95
N LEU A 250 24.20 1.23 3.28
CA LEU A 250 25.15 0.21 2.78
C LEU A 250 26.23 -0.17 3.80
N SER A 251 26.29 0.49 4.95
CA SER A 251 27.26 0.25 6.00
C SER A 251 26.70 -0.67 7.10
N ASP A 252 27.56 -1.08 8.02
CA ASP A 252 27.19 -1.83 9.23
C ASP A 252 26.45 -0.96 10.27
N GLN A 253 26.35 0.35 10.02
CA GLN A 253 25.67 1.31 10.88
C GLN A 253 24.53 2.00 10.13
N PRO A 254 23.43 1.29 9.83
CA PRO A 254 22.33 1.84 9.06
C PRO A 254 21.61 2.96 9.82
N PRO A 255 20.90 3.85 9.13
CA PRO A 255 20.03 4.82 9.77
C PRO A 255 19.05 4.13 10.72
N LYS A 256 18.79 4.73 11.89
CA LYS A 256 17.91 4.15 12.92
C LYS A 256 16.52 3.72 12.37
N ALA A 257 15.98 4.46 11.41
CA ALA A 257 14.73 4.09 10.74
C ALA A 257 14.82 2.77 9.97
N CYS A 258 16.02 2.33 9.58
CA CYS A 258 16.24 1.15 8.75
C CYS A 258 16.66 -0.08 9.58
N ALA A 259 17.41 0.12 10.66
CA ALA A 259 17.95 -0.94 11.50
C ALA A 259 16.87 -1.92 12.00
N ASN A 260 15.70 -1.39 12.42
CA ASN A 260 14.58 -2.17 12.95
C ASN A 260 13.34 -2.10 12.05
N CYS A 261 13.53 -1.88 10.76
CA CYS A 261 12.43 -1.72 9.82
C CYS A 261 11.71 -3.05 9.59
N GLY A 262 10.40 -3.08 9.89
CA GLY A 262 9.54 -4.23 9.64
C GLY A 262 9.38 -4.59 8.16
N LEU A 263 9.89 -3.76 7.24
CA LEU A 263 9.88 -4.05 5.81
C LEU A 263 10.73 -5.27 5.44
N ARG A 264 11.72 -5.63 6.24
CA ARG A 264 12.50 -6.87 6.10
C ARG A 264 11.60 -8.11 5.96
N TRP A 265 10.38 -8.02 6.48
CA TRP A 265 9.38 -9.09 6.43
C TRP A 265 8.44 -8.99 5.22
N SER A 266 8.60 -7.97 4.38
CA SER A 266 7.71 -7.71 3.24
C SER A 266 8.45 -7.44 1.91
N LEU A 267 9.75 -7.69 1.89
CA LEU A 267 10.57 -7.60 0.66
C LEU A 267 10.58 -8.91 -0.09
#